data_f93895b1310785101441ead13265e731
#
_entry.id   f93895b1310785101441ead13265e731
#
_cell.length_a   1.000
_cell.length_b   1.000
_cell.length_c   1.000
_cell.angle_alpha   90.00
_cell.angle_beta   90.00
_cell.angle_gamma   90.00
#
_symmetry.space_group_name_H-M   'P 1'
#
loop_
_entity.id
_entity.type
_entity.pdbx_description
1 polymer ?
#
loop_
_entity_poly.entity_id
_entity_poly.type
_entity_poly.pdbx_seq_one_letter_code
_entity_poly.pdbx_strand_id
1 'polypeptide(L)'
;IKEVVEAFPKINNVSDILVIPARGGMGRKVESQANYLAASLANKLDGTYKLLHIPENVSLNVLEGLLKEKQIKEVIDNIHNADILIYGIGNAIHMAKKRGLSEEYISKLKSIGAVGEAYGCYFNKNSQVVSENTPIGINFNDSKKINTHIAVAAGENKVEAIIATEMNNEKAVLVTDEAAGRKIAKLIESHK
;
A
#
# COMPACT_ATOMS: atom_id res chain seq x y z
N ILE A 1 4.22 -6.71 3.92
CA ILE A 1 4.84 -5.65 4.75
C ILE A 1 5.15 -6.17 6.16
N LYS A 2 4.29 -6.96 6.81
CA LYS A 2 4.59 -7.52 8.13
C LYS A 2 5.98 -8.17 8.17
N GLU A 3 6.26 -9.12 7.29
CA GLU A 3 7.55 -9.83 7.19
C GLU A 3 8.74 -8.88 7.00
N VAL A 4 8.53 -7.80 6.22
CA VAL A 4 9.56 -6.77 6.02
C VAL A 4 9.87 -6.06 7.33
N VAL A 5 8.83 -5.62 8.04
CA VAL A 5 8.99 -4.93 9.33
C VAL A 5 9.63 -5.85 10.37
N GLU A 6 9.25 -7.14 10.41
CA GLU A 6 9.85 -8.13 11.33
C GLU A 6 11.33 -8.38 11.02
N ALA A 7 11.69 -8.49 9.74
CA ALA A 7 13.07 -8.72 9.31
C ALA A 7 13.94 -7.46 9.34
N PHE A 8 13.35 -6.27 9.45
CA PHE A 8 14.08 -5.01 9.42
C PHE A 8 15.07 -4.95 10.60
N PRO A 9 16.35 -4.61 10.38
CA PRO A 9 17.33 -4.49 11.46
C PRO A 9 17.00 -3.31 12.37
N LYS A 10 17.45 -3.36 13.62
CA LYS A 10 17.47 -2.17 14.45
C LYS A 10 18.58 -1.23 13.96
N ILE A 11 18.21 0.00 13.67
CA ILE A 11 19.13 1.06 13.25
C ILE A 11 19.09 2.12 14.36
N ASN A 12 20.25 2.46 14.88
CA ASN A 12 20.41 3.49 15.89
C ASN A 12 21.00 4.75 15.25
N ASN A 13 20.75 5.90 15.87
CA ASN A 13 21.30 7.20 15.42
C ASN A 13 20.77 7.71 14.08
N VAL A 14 19.55 7.34 13.69
CA VAL A 14 18.85 7.99 12.59
C VAL A 14 17.88 8.99 13.21
N SER A 15 18.21 10.28 13.16
CA SER A 15 17.35 11.35 13.69
C SER A 15 16.20 11.67 12.73
N ASP A 16 15.11 12.18 13.30
CA ASP A 16 14.00 12.82 12.57
C ASP A 16 13.17 11.94 11.66
N ILE A 17 13.16 10.60 11.89
CA ILE A 17 12.25 9.71 11.19
C ILE A 17 10.87 9.74 11.84
N LEU A 18 9.85 10.06 11.04
CA LEU A 18 8.45 9.90 11.38
C LEU A 18 7.84 8.77 10.55
N VAL A 19 7.34 7.73 11.20
CA VAL A 19 6.63 6.62 10.54
C VAL A 19 5.13 6.76 10.75
N ILE A 20 4.37 6.73 9.65
CA ILE A 20 2.92 6.87 9.66
C ILE A 20 2.28 5.76 8.82
N PRO A 21 1.09 5.28 9.20
CA PRO A 21 0.36 4.32 8.37
C PRO A 21 -0.17 5.04 7.13
N ALA A 22 0.08 4.49 5.95
CA ALA A 22 -0.42 5.06 4.70
C ALA A 22 -1.95 4.97 4.55
N ARG A 23 -2.62 4.19 5.40
CA ARG A 23 -4.07 3.93 5.37
C ARG A 23 -4.62 3.67 6.77
N GLY A 24 -5.92 3.84 6.93
CA GLY A 24 -6.66 3.42 8.12
C GLY A 24 -6.51 1.92 8.42
N GLY A 25 -6.93 1.50 9.61
CA GLY A 25 -6.77 0.12 10.07
C GLY A 25 -7.50 -0.90 9.19
N MET A 26 -6.79 -1.97 8.79
CA MET A 26 -7.33 -3.07 8.00
C MET A 26 -7.05 -4.40 8.69
N GLY A 27 -8.08 -5.26 8.75
CA GLY A 27 -7.94 -6.64 9.19
C GLY A 27 -8.25 -6.90 10.65
N ARG A 28 -8.47 -8.20 10.96
CA ARG A 28 -8.86 -8.68 12.30
C ARG A 28 -7.66 -8.96 13.22
N LYS A 29 -6.45 -9.07 12.66
CA LYS A 29 -5.24 -9.39 13.42
C LYS A 29 -4.43 -8.11 13.65
N VAL A 30 -4.13 -7.82 14.90
CA VAL A 30 -3.40 -6.62 15.31
C VAL A 30 -2.05 -6.52 14.61
N GLU A 31 -1.33 -7.63 14.47
CA GLU A 31 0.02 -7.68 13.89
C GLU A 31 0.09 -7.35 12.39
N SER A 32 -1.06 -7.33 11.72
CA SER A 32 -1.15 -6.95 10.30
C SER A 32 -1.80 -5.58 10.08
N GLN A 33 -2.17 -4.89 11.15
CA GLN A 33 -2.74 -3.55 11.06
C GLN A 33 -1.67 -2.50 10.76
N ALA A 34 -2.01 -1.54 9.91
CA ALA A 34 -1.08 -0.50 9.48
C ALA A 34 -0.50 0.30 10.65
N ASN A 35 -1.31 0.61 11.67
CA ASN A 35 -0.87 1.29 12.88
C ASN A 35 0.21 0.50 13.66
N TYR A 36 0.00 -0.81 13.85
CA TYR A 36 0.97 -1.67 14.52
C TYR A 36 2.29 -1.75 13.74
N LEU A 37 2.21 -1.91 12.42
CA LEU A 37 3.39 -1.97 11.55
C LEU A 37 4.16 -0.65 11.55
N ALA A 38 3.46 0.49 11.54
CA ALA A 38 4.09 1.81 11.63
C ALA A 38 4.84 2.00 12.94
N ALA A 39 4.21 1.70 14.08
CA ALA A 39 4.85 1.77 15.38
C ALA A 39 6.05 0.81 15.51
N SER A 40 5.90 -0.43 15.01
CA SER A 40 6.97 -1.43 15.02
C SER A 40 8.17 -1.02 14.17
N LEU A 41 7.94 -0.44 13.00
CA LEU A 41 9.00 0.06 12.13
C LEU A 41 9.70 1.27 12.76
N ALA A 42 8.94 2.22 13.32
CA ALA A 42 9.50 3.37 14.02
C ALA A 42 10.45 2.95 15.14
N ASN A 43 10.05 1.97 15.97
CA ASN A 43 10.90 1.42 17.04
C ASN A 43 12.20 0.77 16.53
N LYS A 44 12.18 0.22 15.31
CA LYS A 44 13.39 -0.34 14.69
C LYS A 44 14.32 0.70 14.09
N LEU A 45 13.75 1.84 13.70
CA LEU A 45 14.46 2.97 13.10
C LEU A 45 14.92 4.02 14.13
N ASP A 46 14.67 3.79 15.44
CA ASP A 46 14.86 4.79 16.51
C ASP A 46 14.13 6.12 16.20
N GLY A 47 12.99 5.99 15.53
CA GLY A 47 12.16 7.11 15.08
C GLY A 47 10.89 7.30 15.91
N THR A 48 10.07 8.24 15.48
CA THR A 48 8.76 8.52 16.06
C THR A 48 7.64 7.98 15.16
N TYR A 49 6.42 7.89 15.68
CA TYR A 49 5.27 7.51 14.88
C TYR A 49 4.03 8.32 15.21
N LYS A 50 3.13 8.47 14.24
CA LYS A 50 1.75 8.94 14.42
C LYS A 50 0.82 7.86 13.90
N LEU A 51 -0.33 7.68 14.55
CA LEU A 51 -1.28 6.62 14.23
C LEU A 51 -2.56 7.22 13.64
N LEU A 52 -3.14 6.54 12.67
CA LEU A 52 -4.43 6.90 12.07
C LEU A 52 -5.53 6.05 12.70
N HIS A 53 -6.21 6.59 13.71
CA HIS A 53 -7.27 5.91 14.44
C HIS A 53 -8.64 6.06 13.74
N ILE A 54 -8.71 5.67 12.48
CA ILE A 54 -9.96 5.67 11.70
C ILE A 54 -10.15 4.28 11.10
N PRO A 55 -11.35 3.68 11.22
CA PRO A 55 -11.68 2.44 10.54
C PRO A 55 -11.59 2.61 9.02
N GLU A 56 -11.20 1.56 8.30
CA GLU A 56 -11.09 1.60 6.83
C GLU A 56 -12.45 1.85 6.14
N ASN A 57 -13.54 1.36 6.77
CA ASN A 57 -14.88 1.45 6.23
C ASN A 57 -15.73 2.43 7.06
N VAL A 58 -15.63 3.72 6.79
CA VAL A 58 -16.52 4.75 7.33
C VAL A 58 -17.37 5.35 6.22
N SER A 59 -18.59 5.75 6.54
CA SER A 59 -19.44 6.47 5.59
C SER A 59 -18.87 7.86 5.28
N LEU A 60 -19.15 8.37 4.09
CA LEU A 60 -18.64 9.69 3.65
C LEU A 60 -19.00 10.81 4.63
N ASN A 61 -20.22 10.81 5.16
CA ASN A 61 -20.67 11.84 6.12
C ASN A 61 -19.84 11.82 7.42
N VAL A 62 -19.52 10.62 7.93
CA VAL A 62 -18.67 10.47 9.11
C VAL A 62 -17.24 10.88 8.80
N LEU A 63 -16.75 10.52 7.63
CA LEU A 63 -15.41 10.88 7.17
C LEU A 63 -15.19 12.39 7.11
N GLU A 64 -16.16 13.13 6.53
CA GLU A 64 -16.09 14.60 6.46
C GLU A 64 -16.02 15.26 7.84
N GLY A 65 -16.69 14.69 8.83
CA GLY A 65 -16.60 15.12 10.22
C GLY A 65 -15.22 14.85 10.81
N LEU A 66 -14.72 13.63 10.65
CA LEU A 66 -13.41 13.21 11.16
C LEU A 66 -12.25 14.00 10.57
N LEU A 67 -12.32 14.35 9.28
CA LEU A 67 -11.28 15.15 8.61
C LEU A 67 -11.18 16.61 9.12
N LYS A 68 -12.19 17.09 9.85
CA LYS A 68 -12.15 18.40 10.52
C LYS A 68 -11.43 18.37 11.87
N GLU A 69 -11.27 17.18 12.45
CA GLU A 69 -10.56 17.01 13.71
C GLU A 69 -9.05 17.27 13.52
N LYS A 70 -8.48 18.18 14.31
CA LYS A 70 -7.09 18.63 14.19
C LYS A 70 -6.08 17.48 14.18
N GLN A 71 -6.24 16.50 15.07
CA GLN A 71 -5.32 15.37 15.18
C GLN A 71 -5.36 14.48 13.94
N ILE A 72 -6.55 14.25 13.38
CA ILE A 72 -6.73 13.43 12.19
C ILE A 72 -6.16 14.15 10.97
N LYS A 73 -6.49 15.43 10.82
CA LYS A 73 -5.97 16.26 9.74
C LYS A 73 -4.44 16.28 9.74
N GLU A 74 -3.80 16.44 10.90
CA GLU A 74 -2.35 16.43 11.03
C GLU A 74 -1.73 15.10 10.52
N VAL A 75 -2.33 13.94 10.82
CA VAL A 75 -1.86 12.65 10.32
C VAL A 75 -2.04 12.55 8.81
N ILE A 76 -3.18 12.98 8.28
CA ILE A 76 -3.45 12.98 6.84
C ILE A 76 -2.48 13.91 6.10
N ASP A 77 -2.22 15.10 6.63
CA ASP A 77 -1.24 16.02 6.05
C ASP A 77 0.17 15.41 6.02
N ASN A 78 0.58 14.69 7.08
CA ASN A 78 1.85 13.96 7.08
C ASN A 78 1.87 12.81 6.05
N ILE A 79 0.75 12.09 5.86
CA ILE A 79 0.66 11.04 4.83
C ILE A 79 0.88 11.63 3.43
N HIS A 80 0.28 12.78 3.14
CA HIS A 80 0.40 13.43 1.83
C HIS A 80 1.77 14.06 1.57
N ASN A 81 2.52 14.36 2.64
CA ASN A 81 3.87 14.95 2.56
C ASN A 81 4.98 13.96 2.90
N ALA A 82 4.71 12.67 2.87
CA ALA A 82 5.72 11.65 3.12
C ALA A 82 6.79 11.63 2.02
N ASP A 83 8.05 11.34 2.39
CA ASP A 83 9.17 11.22 1.45
C ASP A 83 9.25 9.83 0.83
N ILE A 84 8.87 8.81 1.60
CA ILE A 84 8.97 7.39 1.23
C ILE A 84 7.64 6.69 1.46
N LEU A 85 7.16 5.95 0.46
CA LEU A 85 6.00 5.08 0.57
C LEU A 85 6.43 3.60 0.47
N ILE A 86 6.21 2.83 1.55
CA ILE A 86 6.47 1.39 1.57
C ILE A 86 5.14 0.64 1.51
N TYR A 87 4.95 -0.21 0.52
CA TYR A 87 3.69 -0.92 0.32
C TYR A 87 3.86 -2.32 -0.24
N GLY A 88 2.84 -3.15 -0.03
CA GLY A 88 2.77 -4.49 -0.60
C GLY A 88 1.92 -4.52 -1.86
N ILE A 89 2.24 -5.44 -2.77
CA ILE A 89 1.45 -5.72 -3.96
C ILE A 89 0.74 -7.06 -3.79
N GLY A 90 -0.51 -7.12 -4.21
CA GLY A 90 -1.31 -8.32 -4.19
C GLY A 90 -2.14 -8.51 -5.46
N ASN A 91 -2.61 -9.75 -5.67
CA ASN A 91 -3.62 -10.02 -6.70
C ASN A 91 -4.92 -9.30 -6.35
N ALA A 92 -5.52 -8.59 -7.30
CA ALA A 92 -6.70 -7.74 -7.09
C ALA A 92 -7.85 -8.48 -6.40
N ILE A 93 -8.24 -9.62 -6.93
CA ILE A 93 -9.40 -10.39 -6.42
C ILE A 93 -9.09 -11.01 -5.07
N HIS A 94 -7.88 -11.51 -4.87
CA HIS A 94 -7.47 -12.05 -3.57
C HIS A 94 -7.51 -10.96 -2.49
N MET A 95 -7.01 -9.78 -2.79
CA MET A 95 -7.00 -8.66 -1.84
C MET A 95 -8.39 -8.13 -1.55
N ALA A 96 -9.28 -8.05 -2.55
CA ALA A 96 -10.67 -7.67 -2.37
C ALA A 96 -11.40 -8.62 -1.42
N LYS A 97 -11.23 -9.94 -1.60
CA LYS A 97 -11.78 -10.97 -0.69
C LYS A 97 -11.20 -10.86 0.72
N LYS A 98 -9.88 -10.69 0.84
CA LYS A 98 -9.20 -10.54 2.14
C LYS A 98 -9.69 -9.33 2.92
N ARG A 99 -10.08 -8.26 2.22
CA ARG A 99 -10.67 -7.04 2.81
C ARG A 99 -12.17 -7.20 3.13
N GLY A 100 -12.81 -8.30 2.74
CA GLY A 100 -14.24 -8.53 2.95
C GLY A 100 -15.12 -7.61 2.11
N LEU A 101 -14.65 -7.21 0.90
CA LEU A 101 -15.48 -6.45 -0.03
C LEU A 101 -16.63 -7.31 -0.55
N SER A 102 -17.74 -6.66 -0.91
CA SER A 102 -18.95 -7.36 -1.37
C SER A 102 -18.69 -8.18 -2.65
N GLU A 103 -19.43 -9.26 -2.83
CA GLU A 103 -19.35 -10.08 -4.05
C GLU A 103 -19.70 -9.27 -5.31
N GLU A 104 -20.58 -8.28 -5.19
CA GLU A 104 -20.91 -7.34 -6.26
C GLU A 104 -19.66 -6.54 -6.66
N TYR A 105 -18.95 -5.97 -5.68
CA TYR A 105 -17.73 -5.22 -5.94
C TYR A 105 -16.63 -6.10 -6.52
N ILE A 106 -16.48 -7.33 -6.02
CA ILE A 106 -15.53 -8.31 -6.55
C ILE A 106 -15.87 -8.67 -8.01
N SER A 107 -17.15 -8.86 -8.32
CA SER A 107 -17.61 -9.12 -9.69
C SER A 107 -17.34 -7.93 -10.61
N LYS A 108 -17.54 -6.71 -10.14
CA LYS A 108 -17.17 -5.49 -10.84
C LYS A 108 -15.67 -5.44 -11.13
N LEU A 109 -14.81 -5.71 -10.14
CA LEU A 109 -13.35 -5.73 -10.34
C LEU A 109 -12.94 -6.74 -11.43
N LYS A 110 -13.57 -7.91 -11.46
CA LYS A 110 -13.32 -8.90 -12.52
C LYS A 110 -13.75 -8.38 -13.89
N SER A 111 -14.94 -7.78 -14.00
CA SER A 111 -15.48 -7.29 -15.28
C SER A 111 -14.66 -6.16 -15.88
N ILE A 112 -14.03 -5.32 -15.05
CA ILE A 112 -13.14 -4.23 -15.48
C ILE A 112 -11.67 -4.66 -15.63
N GLY A 113 -11.38 -5.97 -15.50
CA GLY A 113 -10.06 -6.54 -15.73
C GLY A 113 -9.01 -6.20 -14.68
N ALA A 114 -9.39 -6.00 -13.42
CA ALA A 114 -8.45 -5.75 -12.34
C ALA A 114 -7.59 -7.00 -12.05
N VAL A 115 -6.26 -6.89 -12.11
CA VAL A 115 -5.29 -7.96 -11.87
C VAL A 115 -4.40 -7.71 -10.67
N GLY A 116 -3.99 -6.46 -10.42
CA GLY A 116 -3.13 -6.04 -9.32
C GLY A 116 -3.81 -5.10 -8.34
N GLU A 117 -3.34 -5.10 -7.10
CA GLU A 117 -3.74 -4.16 -6.07
C GLU A 117 -2.52 -3.68 -5.28
N ALA A 118 -2.41 -2.37 -5.12
CA ALA A 118 -1.46 -1.72 -4.23
C ALA A 118 -2.14 -0.53 -3.54
N TYR A 119 -1.87 -0.35 -2.23
CA TYR A 119 -2.39 0.73 -1.37
C TYR A 119 -3.86 1.14 -1.61
N GLY A 120 -4.73 0.18 -2.02
CA GLY A 120 -6.16 0.39 -2.26
C GLY A 120 -6.55 0.71 -3.68
N CYS A 121 -5.58 0.89 -4.56
CA CYS A 121 -5.79 1.07 -5.99
C CYS A 121 -5.76 -0.28 -6.70
N TYR A 122 -6.72 -0.49 -7.61
CA TYR A 122 -6.81 -1.69 -8.44
C TYR A 122 -6.37 -1.37 -9.87
N PHE A 123 -5.49 -2.19 -10.41
CA PHE A 123 -4.84 -1.98 -11.71
C PHE A 123 -5.22 -3.07 -12.70
N ASN A 124 -5.45 -2.71 -13.96
CA ASN A 124 -5.59 -3.66 -15.05
C ASN A 124 -4.21 -4.04 -15.64
N LYS A 125 -4.20 -4.95 -16.62
CA LYS A 125 -2.97 -5.41 -17.31
C LYS A 125 -2.21 -4.28 -18.03
N ASN A 126 -2.88 -3.19 -18.35
CA ASN A 126 -2.28 -2.03 -19.02
C ASN A 126 -1.73 -0.99 -18.01
N SER A 127 -1.59 -1.37 -16.75
CA SER A 127 -1.13 -0.51 -15.65
C SER A 127 -1.99 0.75 -15.42
N GLN A 128 -3.27 0.65 -15.77
CA GLN A 128 -4.23 1.72 -15.51
C GLN A 128 -4.99 1.44 -14.22
N VAL A 129 -5.18 2.46 -13.39
CA VAL A 129 -6.06 2.37 -12.22
C VAL A 129 -7.50 2.29 -12.71
N VAL A 130 -8.16 1.17 -12.41
CA VAL A 130 -9.55 0.89 -12.82
C VAL A 130 -10.53 1.03 -11.67
N SER A 131 -10.06 1.02 -10.43
CA SER A 131 -10.87 1.28 -9.24
C SER A 131 -10.00 1.68 -8.07
N GLU A 132 -10.54 2.48 -7.18
CA GLU A 132 -9.92 2.84 -5.90
C GLU A 132 -10.86 2.50 -4.75
N ASN A 133 -10.32 1.95 -3.67
CA ASN A 133 -11.03 1.70 -2.42
C ASN A 133 -10.17 2.20 -1.26
N THR A 134 -10.02 3.52 -1.18
CA THR A 134 -9.25 4.18 -0.14
C THR A 134 -9.97 5.45 0.30
N PRO A 135 -10.97 5.33 1.16
CA PRO A 135 -11.69 6.52 1.65
C PRO A 135 -10.79 7.41 2.52
N ILE A 136 -9.78 6.84 3.17
CA ILE A 136 -8.86 7.56 4.07
C ILE A 136 -7.44 7.05 3.90
N GLY A 137 -6.50 7.97 3.73
CA GLY A 137 -5.07 7.69 3.57
C GLY A 137 -4.56 8.08 2.19
N ILE A 138 -3.47 7.46 1.78
CA ILE A 138 -2.87 7.74 0.48
C ILE A 138 -3.76 7.26 -0.67
N ASN A 139 -4.08 8.11 -1.61
CA ASN A 139 -4.72 7.77 -2.88
C ASN A 139 -3.68 7.75 -4.01
N PHE A 140 -4.11 7.33 -5.21
CA PHE A 140 -3.20 7.21 -6.35
C PHE A 140 -2.57 8.54 -6.78
N ASN A 141 -3.33 9.63 -6.75
CA ASN A 141 -2.81 10.93 -7.17
C ASN A 141 -1.81 11.51 -6.15
N ASP A 142 -2.06 11.30 -4.86
CA ASP A 142 -1.15 11.75 -3.81
C ASP A 142 0.09 10.86 -3.74
N SER A 143 -0.01 9.57 -3.99
CA SER A 143 1.16 8.68 -4.04
C SER A 143 2.17 9.14 -5.10
N LYS A 144 1.71 9.67 -6.24
CA LYS A 144 2.59 10.20 -7.30
C LYS A 144 3.47 11.38 -6.85
N LYS A 145 3.08 12.10 -5.80
CA LYS A 145 3.85 13.22 -5.24
C LYS A 145 5.03 12.73 -4.41
N ILE A 146 4.94 11.52 -3.85
CA ILE A 146 6.00 10.91 -3.04
C ILE A 146 7.19 10.55 -3.93
N ASN A 147 8.40 10.89 -3.47
CA ASN A 147 9.60 10.76 -4.29
C ASN A 147 10.14 9.33 -4.38
N THR A 148 9.98 8.54 -3.33
CA THR A 148 10.53 7.17 -3.26
C THR A 148 9.42 6.18 -2.95
N HIS A 149 9.27 5.18 -3.81
CA HIS A 149 8.34 4.08 -3.62
C HIS A 149 9.13 2.80 -3.38
N ILE A 150 8.81 2.07 -2.30
CA ILE A 150 9.37 0.74 -2.02
C ILE A 150 8.23 -0.26 -2.11
N ALA A 151 8.13 -0.90 -3.26
CA ALA A 151 7.14 -1.93 -3.53
C ALA A 151 7.64 -3.30 -3.10
N VAL A 152 6.88 -4.03 -2.30
CA VAL A 152 7.29 -5.34 -1.78
C VAL A 152 6.31 -6.41 -2.22
N ALA A 153 6.78 -7.38 -2.98
CA ALA A 153 5.99 -8.54 -3.37
C ALA A 153 6.89 -9.72 -3.72
N ALA A 154 6.52 -10.91 -3.30
CA ALA A 154 7.25 -12.14 -3.55
C ALA A 154 6.31 -13.24 -4.04
N GLY A 155 6.85 -14.15 -4.86
CA GLY A 155 6.15 -15.29 -5.45
C GLY A 155 5.73 -15.07 -6.91
N GLU A 156 5.94 -16.11 -7.72
CA GLU A 156 5.63 -16.08 -9.16
C GLU A 156 4.15 -15.80 -9.48
N ASN A 157 3.26 -16.18 -8.58
CA ASN A 157 1.82 -15.92 -8.71
C ASN A 157 1.44 -14.43 -8.60
N LYS A 158 2.37 -13.58 -8.21
CA LYS A 158 2.17 -12.12 -8.13
C LYS A 158 2.78 -11.35 -9.31
N VAL A 159 3.49 -12.01 -10.19
CA VAL A 159 4.19 -11.36 -11.30
C VAL A 159 3.27 -10.48 -12.15
N GLU A 160 2.09 -10.97 -12.50
CA GLU A 160 1.12 -10.17 -13.25
C GLU A 160 0.67 -8.93 -12.48
N ALA A 161 0.42 -9.08 -11.17
CA ALA A 161 0.06 -7.95 -10.30
C ALA A 161 1.20 -6.94 -10.16
N ILE A 162 2.46 -7.41 -10.02
CA ILE A 162 3.65 -6.57 -9.93
C ILE A 162 3.81 -5.74 -11.21
N ILE A 163 3.75 -6.38 -12.37
CA ILE A 163 3.85 -5.70 -13.66
C ILE A 163 2.72 -4.66 -13.79
N ALA A 164 1.49 -5.04 -13.47
CA ALA A 164 0.34 -4.14 -13.57
C ALA A 164 0.44 -2.91 -12.66
N THR A 165 1.07 -3.03 -11.49
CA THR A 165 1.19 -1.91 -10.53
C THR A 165 2.42 -1.06 -10.76
N GLU A 166 3.54 -1.65 -11.20
CA GLU A 166 4.85 -0.97 -11.18
C GLU A 166 5.44 -0.65 -12.57
N MET A 167 4.89 -1.19 -13.68
CA MET A 167 5.47 -1.01 -15.01
C MET A 167 5.68 0.48 -15.39
N ASN A 168 4.78 1.36 -14.94
CA ASN A 168 4.81 2.79 -15.23
C ASN A 168 5.23 3.63 -14.02
N ASN A 169 5.81 3.01 -12.98
CA ASN A 169 6.22 3.69 -11.77
C ASN A 169 7.76 3.83 -11.72
N GLU A 170 8.28 4.86 -12.36
CA GLU A 170 9.72 5.13 -12.42
C GLU A 170 10.36 5.43 -11.05
N LYS A 171 9.55 5.72 -10.03
CA LYS A 171 9.99 6.00 -8.66
C LYS A 171 10.09 4.76 -7.79
N ALA A 172 9.67 3.59 -8.30
CA ALA A 172 9.60 2.37 -7.51
C ALA A 172 10.90 1.59 -7.47
N VAL A 173 11.28 1.20 -6.27
CA VAL A 173 12.24 0.13 -6.02
C VAL A 173 11.44 -1.11 -5.66
N LEU A 174 11.51 -2.15 -6.48
CA LEU A 174 10.85 -3.43 -6.23
C LEU A 174 11.74 -4.34 -5.38
N VAL A 175 11.23 -4.72 -4.23
CA VAL A 175 11.81 -5.78 -3.38
C VAL A 175 11.03 -7.07 -3.64
N THR A 176 11.70 -8.07 -4.23
CA THR A 176 11.05 -9.32 -4.66
C THR A 176 11.99 -10.50 -4.47
N ASP A 177 11.48 -11.73 -4.63
CA ASP A 177 12.29 -12.94 -4.66
C ASP A 177 12.86 -13.22 -6.06
N GLU A 178 13.84 -14.12 -6.11
CA GLU A 178 14.52 -14.48 -7.36
C GLU A 178 13.57 -15.07 -8.40
N ALA A 179 12.61 -15.91 -7.98
CA ALA A 179 11.68 -16.58 -8.91
C ALA A 179 10.78 -15.55 -9.61
N ALA A 180 10.17 -14.63 -8.84
CA ALA A 180 9.37 -13.55 -9.40
C ALA A 180 10.22 -12.60 -10.25
N GLY A 181 11.41 -12.21 -9.77
CA GLY A 181 12.33 -11.33 -10.48
C GLY A 181 12.74 -11.88 -11.85
N ARG A 182 13.16 -13.14 -11.93
CA ARG A 182 13.50 -13.82 -13.19
C ARG A 182 12.33 -13.86 -14.17
N LYS A 183 11.12 -14.12 -13.67
CA LYS A 183 9.93 -14.19 -14.51
C LYS A 183 9.49 -12.83 -15.03
N ILE A 184 9.61 -11.79 -14.21
CA ILE A 184 9.37 -10.40 -14.63
C ILE A 184 10.35 -10.00 -15.74
N ALA A 185 11.66 -10.25 -15.56
CA ALA A 185 12.69 -9.92 -16.54
C ALA A 185 12.40 -10.56 -17.89
N LYS A 186 12.09 -11.88 -17.92
CA LYS A 186 11.72 -12.60 -19.14
C LYS A 186 10.50 -12.00 -19.85
N LEU A 187 9.47 -11.59 -19.10
CA LEU A 187 8.26 -11.00 -19.69
C LEU A 187 8.54 -9.63 -20.30
N ILE A 188 9.36 -8.79 -19.63
CA ILE A 188 9.73 -7.47 -20.15
C ILE A 188 10.58 -7.60 -21.43
N GLU A 189 11.53 -8.53 -21.46
CA GLU A 189 12.36 -8.79 -22.65
C GLU A 189 11.56 -9.28 -23.85
N SER A 190 10.49 -10.07 -23.62
CA SER A 190 9.63 -10.59 -24.70
C SER A 190 8.67 -9.56 -25.31
N HIS A 191 8.54 -8.38 -24.69
CA HIS A 191 7.68 -7.28 -25.16
C HIS A 191 8.46 -6.12 -25.78
N LYS A 192 9.80 -6.25 -25.86
CA LYS A 192 10.68 -5.36 -26.64
C LYS A 192 10.89 -5.87 -28.05
#